data_fe4e97cd735afbd36d8cede02545cd0a
#
_entry.id   fe4e97cd735afbd36d8cede02545cd0a
#
_cell.length_a   1.000
_cell.length_b   1.000
_cell.length_c   1.000
_cell.angle_alpha   90.00
_cell.angle_beta   90.00
_cell.angle_gamma   90.00
#
_symmetry.space_group_name_H-M   'P 1'
#
loop_
_entity.id
_entity.type
_entity.pdbx_description
1 polymer ?
#
loop_
_entity_poly.entity_id
_entity_poly.type
_entity_poly.pdbx_seq_one_letter_code
_entity_poly.pdbx_strand_id
1 'polypeptide(L)'
;MKVFIVGSGATGSVTAKVLAGFPDIEQVIIGDINEKNAKKFLVPDPKIEFKILDATKKDEVVKQMEGSTILINAAAPNLNKLLMEIALEVGANYLDMASSGDGVSIETTQPFSYDEQFKEKGLVALLNASASPGVTNLMAGELASGLKQIEYIKIRILEDVRADVPLTAWSKEVAFDEFTTLPYVWDGEKFATKDNFDDEEVFDFPAPFINTTCYMIAQEDIGTLSRFIKTKYADFKAGGSEIEFARTLFQLGLMKKRPIKVAEQMVSPYQFLVKVWPEVPGIEETKKLVESDKLRNAHFWASVEVSGTEAVRMENLTSKEATTHHKKKTLRAYILFPNQSEINKIYPGANYVSYAAGLSAAIFAETIPSLAKKGVYPPEAMELKDCDAIIGKLRKNGIKIEIGDVKMQFLPQPPRA
;
A
#
# COMPACT_ATOMS: atom_id res chain seq x y z
N MET A 1 20.26 14.87 -2.45
CA MET A 1 20.19 13.45 -2.93
C MET A 1 19.72 13.38 -4.36
N LYS A 2 20.22 12.36 -5.11
CA LYS A 2 19.72 12.01 -6.44
C LYS A 2 18.94 10.70 -6.35
N VAL A 3 17.71 10.68 -6.86
CA VAL A 3 16.81 9.53 -6.80
C VAL A 3 16.50 9.02 -8.20
N PHE A 4 16.51 7.71 -8.37
CA PHE A 4 16.13 7.05 -9.61
C PHE A 4 14.82 6.26 -9.43
N ILE A 5 13.84 6.50 -10.28
CA ILE A 5 12.53 5.85 -10.26
C ILE A 5 12.33 5.04 -11.53
N VAL A 6 11.93 3.80 -11.40
CA VAL A 6 11.48 2.95 -12.50
C VAL A 6 9.96 2.95 -12.54
N GLY A 7 9.40 3.38 -13.67
CA GLY A 7 7.96 3.50 -13.90
C GLY A 7 7.43 4.93 -13.79
N SER A 8 6.97 5.49 -14.91
CA SER A 8 6.37 6.83 -15.02
C SER A 8 4.84 6.82 -15.16
N GLY A 9 4.20 5.78 -14.62
CA GLY A 9 2.75 5.73 -14.47
C GLY A 9 2.23 6.74 -13.46
N ALA A 10 0.93 6.69 -13.16
CA ALA A 10 0.27 7.65 -12.27
C ALA A 10 0.98 7.77 -10.91
N THR A 11 1.29 6.64 -10.25
CA THR A 11 1.92 6.61 -8.92
C THR A 11 3.37 7.09 -8.97
N GLY A 12 4.19 6.54 -9.89
CA GLY A 12 5.60 6.92 -10.02
C GLY A 12 5.78 8.40 -10.35
N SER A 13 4.90 8.97 -11.17
CA SER A 13 4.91 10.40 -11.50
C SER A 13 4.56 11.28 -10.30
N VAL A 14 3.60 10.87 -9.46
CA VAL A 14 3.31 11.56 -8.19
C VAL A 14 4.52 11.47 -7.27
N THR A 15 5.13 10.28 -7.12
CA THR A 15 6.33 10.09 -6.31
C THR A 15 7.45 11.02 -6.75
N ALA A 16 7.71 11.10 -8.06
CA ALA A 16 8.74 11.97 -8.62
C ALA A 16 8.49 13.45 -8.27
N LYS A 17 7.25 13.91 -8.45
CA LYS A 17 6.88 15.30 -8.19
C LYS A 17 6.93 15.66 -6.71
N VAL A 18 6.50 14.77 -5.82
CA VAL A 18 6.58 14.98 -4.37
C VAL A 18 8.04 15.02 -3.93
N LEU A 19 8.87 14.09 -4.39
CA LEU A 19 10.31 14.07 -4.10
C LEU A 19 11.00 15.37 -4.56
N ALA A 20 10.71 15.85 -5.77
CA ALA A 20 11.26 17.11 -6.27
C ALA A 20 10.93 18.31 -5.37
N GLY A 21 9.83 18.26 -4.61
CA GLY A 21 9.45 19.27 -3.64
C GLY A 21 10.27 19.27 -2.34
N PHE A 22 10.98 18.18 -2.02
CA PHE A 22 11.78 18.12 -0.81
C PHE A 22 13.13 18.86 -1.00
N PRO A 23 13.58 19.64 0.01
CA PRO A 23 14.79 20.46 -0.10
C PRO A 23 16.05 19.60 -0.31
N ASP A 24 16.13 18.43 0.32
CA ASP A 24 17.30 17.54 0.26
C ASP A 24 17.38 16.71 -1.03
N ILE A 25 16.37 16.81 -1.90
CA ILE A 25 16.39 16.17 -3.22
C ILE A 25 16.93 17.16 -4.26
N GLU A 26 18.05 16.81 -4.87
CA GLU A 26 18.71 17.59 -5.91
C GLU A 26 18.17 17.27 -7.30
N GLN A 27 17.96 15.97 -7.55
CA GLN A 27 17.49 15.47 -8.85
C GLN A 27 16.67 14.20 -8.69
N VAL A 28 15.63 14.07 -9.48
CA VAL A 28 14.85 12.85 -9.67
C VAL A 28 14.95 12.45 -11.14
N ILE A 29 15.51 11.26 -11.39
CA ILE A 29 15.46 10.63 -12.72
C ILE A 29 14.33 9.62 -12.70
N ILE A 30 13.44 9.69 -13.69
CA ILE A 30 12.36 8.72 -13.85
C ILE A 30 12.45 8.04 -15.21
N GLY A 31 12.54 6.70 -15.20
CA GLY A 31 12.67 5.87 -16.38
C GLY A 31 11.40 5.07 -16.68
N ASP A 32 11.02 5.00 -17.96
CA ASP A 32 9.91 4.16 -18.43
C ASP A 32 10.16 3.72 -19.87
N ILE A 33 9.73 2.52 -20.21
CA ILE A 33 9.76 2.04 -21.59
C ILE A 33 8.76 2.78 -22.50
N ASN A 34 7.72 3.36 -21.90
CA ASN A 34 6.62 4.02 -22.59
C ASN A 34 6.65 5.54 -22.38
N GLU A 35 7.24 6.28 -23.32
CA GLU A 35 7.26 7.74 -23.30
C GLU A 35 5.85 8.39 -23.17
N LYS A 36 4.80 7.70 -23.64
CA LYS A 36 3.43 8.19 -23.52
C LYS A 36 2.98 8.30 -22.07
N ASN A 37 3.46 7.40 -21.18
CA ASN A 37 3.19 7.48 -19.76
C ASN A 37 3.76 8.76 -19.16
N ALA A 38 5.01 9.08 -19.46
CA ALA A 38 5.61 10.33 -18.99
C ALA A 38 4.83 11.55 -19.46
N LYS A 39 4.44 11.60 -20.73
CA LYS A 39 3.62 12.71 -21.30
C LYS A 39 2.22 12.79 -20.67
N LYS A 40 1.68 11.67 -20.19
CA LYS A 40 0.34 11.56 -19.64
C LYS A 40 0.28 11.94 -18.15
N PHE A 41 1.29 11.57 -17.36
CA PHE A 41 1.25 11.62 -15.91
C PHE A 41 2.32 12.53 -15.27
N LEU A 42 3.41 12.82 -15.94
CA LEU A 42 4.51 13.56 -15.34
C LEU A 42 4.26 15.06 -15.37
N VAL A 43 4.30 15.70 -14.18
CA VAL A 43 4.27 17.16 -14.09
C VAL A 43 5.67 17.69 -14.29
N PRO A 44 5.90 18.62 -15.23
CA PRO A 44 7.20 19.23 -15.43
C PRO A 44 7.76 19.87 -14.16
N ASP A 45 9.02 19.62 -13.89
CA ASP A 45 9.75 20.20 -12.77
C ASP A 45 11.25 20.27 -13.14
N PRO A 46 11.99 21.35 -12.83
CA PRO A 46 13.39 21.46 -13.17
C PRO A 46 14.30 20.39 -12.52
N LYS A 47 13.86 19.78 -11.42
CA LYS A 47 14.58 18.67 -10.78
C LYS A 47 14.25 17.31 -11.35
N ILE A 48 13.24 17.18 -12.23
CA ILE A 48 12.78 15.90 -12.78
C ILE A 48 13.31 15.73 -14.21
N GLU A 49 14.03 14.64 -14.43
CA GLU A 49 14.52 14.22 -15.75
C GLU A 49 13.86 12.90 -16.17
N PHE A 50 13.22 12.88 -17.31
CA PHE A 50 12.65 11.65 -17.90
C PHE A 50 13.66 10.95 -18.81
N LYS A 51 13.74 9.63 -18.70
CA LYS A 51 14.54 8.75 -19.57
C LYS A 51 13.68 7.64 -20.18
N ILE A 52 13.86 7.37 -21.47
CA ILE A 52 13.34 6.13 -22.05
C ILE A 52 14.24 4.99 -21.54
N LEU A 53 13.65 3.98 -20.92
CA LEU A 53 14.36 2.91 -20.26
C LEU A 53 13.58 1.59 -20.31
N ASP A 54 14.24 0.55 -20.79
CA ASP A 54 13.79 -0.83 -20.59
C ASP A 54 14.39 -1.39 -19.29
N ALA A 55 13.57 -1.43 -18.23
CA ALA A 55 14.01 -1.86 -16.90
C ALA A 55 14.38 -3.36 -16.82
N THR A 56 14.09 -4.16 -17.85
CA THR A 56 14.55 -5.55 -17.94
C THR A 56 16.01 -5.67 -18.36
N LYS A 57 16.59 -4.58 -18.86
CA LYS A 57 17.99 -4.51 -19.32
C LYS A 57 18.89 -3.92 -18.24
N LYS A 58 19.49 -4.80 -17.47
CA LYS A 58 20.34 -4.45 -16.32
C LYS A 58 21.34 -3.35 -16.63
N ASP A 59 22.13 -3.48 -17.69
CA ASP A 59 23.19 -2.53 -18.05
C ASP A 59 22.66 -1.13 -18.38
N GLU A 60 21.46 -1.04 -18.97
CA GLU A 60 20.80 0.23 -19.25
C GLU A 60 20.41 0.92 -17.93
N VAL A 61 19.81 0.17 -16.97
CA VAL A 61 19.45 0.70 -15.66
C VAL A 61 20.66 1.17 -14.89
N VAL A 62 21.70 0.34 -14.79
CA VAL A 62 22.97 0.68 -14.10
C VAL A 62 23.55 1.98 -14.65
N LYS A 63 23.64 2.10 -15.99
CA LYS A 63 24.16 3.31 -16.64
C LYS A 63 23.33 4.56 -16.34
N GLN A 64 22.00 4.44 -16.32
CA GLN A 64 21.11 5.58 -16.08
C GLN A 64 21.07 6.00 -14.60
N MET A 65 21.40 5.07 -13.69
CA MET A 65 21.43 5.30 -12.24
C MET A 65 22.68 6.01 -11.74
N GLU A 66 23.66 6.33 -12.59
CA GLU A 66 24.94 6.90 -12.17
C GLU A 66 24.76 8.08 -11.21
N GLY A 67 25.38 7.98 -10.03
CA GLY A 67 25.29 8.96 -8.94
C GLY A 67 23.95 8.96 -8.17
N SER A 68 23.00 8.08 -8.46
CA SER A 68 21.77 7.94 -7.70
C SER A 68 22.02 7.18 -6.39
N THR A 69 21.40 7.65 -5.30
CA THR A 69 21.57 7.08 -3.96
C THR A 69 20.40 6.17 -3.55
N ILE A 70 19.29 6.26 -4.28
CA ILE A 70 18.08 5.46 -4.05
C ILE A 70 17.51 5.03 -5.40
N LEU A 71 17.15 3.75 -5.51
CA LEU A 71 16.38 3.16 -6.59
C LEU A 71 14.96 2.85 -6.09
N ILE A 72 13.95 3.40 -6.75
CA ILE A 72 12.53 3.16 -6.44
C ILE A 72 11.91 2.33 -7.57
N ASN A 73 11.29 1.20 -7.24
CA ASN A 73 10.42 0.49 -8.17
C ASN A 73 8.96 0.98 -8.02
N ALA A 74 8.51 1.78 -8.98
CA ALA A 74 7.12 2.20 -9.15
C ALA A 74 6.47 1.53 -10.39
N ALA A 75 7.10 0.47 -10.90
CA ALA A 75 6.63 -0.38 -11.98
C ALA A 75 6.12 -1.73 -11.44
N ALA A 76 6.08 -2.74 -12.28
CA ALA A 76 5.57 -4.06 -11.91
C ALA A 76 6.47 -4.80 -10.88
N PRO A 77 5.89 -5.49 -9.90
CA PRO A 77 6.64 -6.20 -8.84
C PRO A 77 7.59 -7.29 -9.34
N ASN A 78 7.34 -7.88 -10.51
CA ASN A 78 8.24 -8.87 -11.12
C ASN A 78 9.65 -8.33 -11.43
N LEU A 79 9.84 -7.00 -11.40
CA LEU A 79 11.15 -6.35 -11.55
C LEU A 79 11.90 -6.23 -10.22
N ASN A 80 11.27 -6.44 -9.06
CA ASN A 80 11.86 -6.20 -7.75
C ASN A 80 13.21 -6.89 -7.58
N LYS A 81 13.29 -8.20 -7.88
CA LYS A 81 14.54 -8.95 -7.77
C LYS A 81 15.67 -8.30 -8.56
N LEU A 82 15.44 -8.04 -9.83
CA LEU A 82 16.45 -7.44 -10.71
C LEU A 82 16.90 -6.07 -10.20
N LEU A 83 15.94 -5.24 -9.77
CA LEU A 83 16.23 -3.88 -9.31
C LEU A 83 16.92 -3.87 -7.94
N MET A 84 16.63 -4.84 -7.04
CA MET A 84 17.41 -5.04 -5.80
C MET A 84 18.87 -5.42 -6.10
N GLU A 85 19.10 -6.34 -7.05
CA GLU A 85 20.44 -6.73 -7.49
C GLU A 85 21.21 -5.55 -8.09
N ILE A 86 20.54 -4.70 -8.88
CA ILE A 86 21.11 -3.47 -9.43
C ILE A 86 21.45 -2.48 -8.31
N ALA A 87 20.54 -2.26 -7.36
CA ALA A 87 20.78 -1.38 -6.22
C ALA A 87 22.02 -1.81 -5.41
N LEU A 88 22.15 -3.11 -5.15
CA LEU A 88 23.34 -3.68 -4.53
C LEU A 88 24.61 -3.43 -5.36
N GLU A 89 24.56 -3.62 -6.67
CA GLU A 89 25.72 -3.45 -7.55
C GLU A 89 26.24 -2.01 -7.54
N VAL A 90 25.31 -1.05 -7.67
CA VAL A 90 25.69 0.39 -7.73
C VAL A 90 25.88 1.03 -6.35
N GLY A 91 25.57 0.30 -5.26
CA GLY A 91 25.67 0.83 -3.90
C GLY A 91 24.57 1.83 -3.55
N ALA A 92 23.36 1.64 -4.08
CA ALA A 92 22.19 2.45 -3.78
C ALA A 92 21.23 1.76 -2.81
N ASN A 93 20.46 2.54 -2.04
CA ASN A 93 19.32 2.03 -1.32
C ASN A 93 18.19 1.64 -2.29
N TYR A 94 17.27 0.83 -1.84
CA TYR A 94 16.16 0.33 -2.63
C TYR A 94 14.81 0.58 -1.94
N LEU A 95 13.77 0.82 -2.73
CA LEU A 95 12.39 0.88 -2.29
C LEU A 95 11.48 0.28 -3.35
N ASP A 96 10.54 -0.57 -2.97
CA ASP A 96 9.39 -0.93 -3.81
C ASP A 96 8.06 -0.55 -3.14
N MET A 97 7.03 -0.42 -3.97
CA MET A 97 5.68 -0.08 -3.53
C MET A 97 4.80 -1.31 -3.30
N ALA A 98 5.21 -2.46 -3.86
CA ALA A 98 4.55 -3.75 -3.76
C ALA A 98 5.58 -4.84 -4.02
N SER A 99 5.62 -5.89 -3.22
CA SER A 99 6.70 -6.89 -3.26
C SER A 99 6.32 -8.20 -3.94
N SER A 100 5.06 -8.42 -4.30
CA SER A 100 4.66 -9.58 -5.07
C SER A 100 3.57 -9.24 -6.07
N GLY A 101 3.62 -9.88 -7.24
CA GLY A 101 2.55 -9.78 -8.24
C GLY A 101 1.48 -10.85 -8.11
N ASP A 102 1.63 -11.82 -7.19
CA ASP A 102 0.74 -12.97 -7.01
C ASP A 102 0.15 -13.07 -5.59
N GLY A 103 0.39 -12.08 -4.74
CA GLY A 103 -0.14 -11.99 -3.36
C GLY A 103 0.37 -13.08 -2.40
N VAL A 104 1.07 -14.09 -2.89
CA VAL A 104 1.52 -15.27 -2.12
C VAL A 104 3.04 -15.35 -2.00
N SER A 105 3.77 -14.83 -2.97
CA SER A 105 5.23 -14.99 -3.06
C SER A 105 6.03 -14.15 -2.05
N ILE A 106 5.40 -13.28 -1.31
CA ILE A 106 6.01 -12.60 -0.17
C ILE A 106 6.36 -13.57 0.98
N GLU A 107 5.68 -14.68 1.07
CA GLU A 107 6.09 -15.80 1.92
C GLU A 107 7.44 -16.35 1.46
N THR A 108 7.70 -16.27 0.16
CA THR A 108 9.00 -16.68 -0.33
C THR A 108 10.01 -15.68 0.22
N THR A 109 10.92 -16.19 0.96
CA THR A 109 12.06 -15.56 1.58
C THR A 109 12.98 -14.80 0.60
N GLN A 110 12.63 -14.71 -0.69
CA GLN A 110 13.52 -14.25 -1.74
C GLN A 110 14.03 -12.81 -1.55
N PRO A 111 13.18 -11.79 -1.30
CA PRO A 111 13.72 -10.45 -1.05
C PRO A 111 14.61 -10.41 0.19
N PHE A 112 14.23 -11.15 1.24
CA PHE A 112 15.01 -11.22 2.49
C PHE A 112 16.32 -11.99 2.36
N SER A 113 16.53 -12.76 1.30
CA SER A 113 17.82 -13.42 1.04
C SER A 113 18.95 -12.44 0.73
N TYR A 114 18.62 -11.18 0.40
CA TYR A 114 19.58 -10.11 0.18
C TYR A 114 19.92 -9.32 1.46
N ASP A 115 19.32 -9.63 2.60
CA ASP A 115 19.42 -8.86 3.84
C ASP A 115 20.87 -8.63 4.29
N GLU A 116 21.67 -9.71 4.34
CA GLU A 116 23.08 -9.60 4.75
C GLU A 116 23.90 -8.75 3.75
N GLN A 117 23.63 -8.87 2.45
CA GLN A 117 24.34 -8.08 1.43
C GLN A 117 24.05 -6.57 1.56
N PHE A 118 22.79 -6.20 1.85
CA PHE A 118 22.42 -4.82 2.12
C PHE A 118 23.06 -4.31 3.41
N LYS A 119 23.08 -5.11 4.48
CA LYS A 119 23.73 -4.77 5.75
C LYS A 119 25.23 -4.54 5.60
N GLU A 120 25.95 -5.44 4.92
CA GLU A 120 27.40 -5.35 4.69
C GLU A 120 27.78 -4.07 3.95
N LYS A 121 26.92 -3.61 3.04
CA LYS A 121 27.12 -2.36 2.29
C LYS A 121 26.58 -1.12 3.03
N GLY A 122 25.96 -1.28 4.21
CA GLY A 122 25.35 -0.19 4.96
C GLY A 122 24.09 0.39 4.28
N LEU A 123 23.45 -0.40 3.42
CA LEU A 123 22.29 0.00 2.63
C LEU A 123 20.95 -0.48 3.25
N VAL A 124 19.87 0.13 2.80
CA VAL A 124 18.50 -0.23 3.14
C VAL A 124 17.77 -0.65 1.88
N ALA A 125 17.03 -1.78 1.95
CA ALA A 125 15.97 -2.12 1.01
C ALA A 125 14.64 -2.10 1.78
N LEU A 126 13.81 -1.10 1.52
CA LEU A 126 12.50 -0.94 2.14
C LEU A 126 11.44 -1.51 1.20
N LEU A 127 10.84 -2.63 1.61
CA LEU A 127 9.85 -3.34 0.83
C LEU A 127 8.44 -2.84 1.16
N ASN A 128 7.51 -2.90 0.19
CA ASN A 128 6.10 -2.56 0.42
C ASN A 128 5.91 -1.15 1.00
N ALA A 129 6.65 -0.17 0.52
CA ALA A 129 6.68 1.17 1.10
C ALA A 129 5.82 2.17 0.32
N SER A 130 4.49 1.97 0.39
CA SER A 130 3.47 2.81 -0.24
C SER A 130 2.39 3.19 0.78
N ALA A 131 1.13 3.36 0.36
CA ALA A 131 0.02 3.66 1.26
C ALA A 131 -0.52 2.37 1.93
N SER A 132 -0.92 1.38 1.12
CA SER A 132 -1.31 0.03 1.48
C SER A 132 -0.92 -0.89 0.30
N PRO A 133 0.07 -1.76 0.52
CA PRO A 133 0.91 -1.89 1.71
C PRO A 133 1.81 -0.68 1.96
N GLY A 134 2.22 -0.50 3.20
CA GLY A 134 3.21 0.51 3.58
C GLY A 134 2.83 1.32 4.81
N VAL A 135 2.05 2.40 4.68
CA VAL A 135 1.61 3.17 5.86
C VAL A 135 0.72 2.34 6.76
N THR A 136 -0.10 1.45 6.23
CA THR A 136 -0.88 0.45 6.98
C THR A 136 0.02 -0.47 7.80
N ASN A 137 1.07 -1.00 7.19
CA ASN A 137 2.06 -1.86 7.85
C ASN A 137 2.84 -1.10 8.93
N LEU A 138 3.30 0.13 8.63
CA LEU A 138 3.95 1.01 9.60
C LEU A 138 3.06 1.19 10.84
N MET A 139 1.77 1.47 10.64
CA MET A 139 0.81 1.63 11.73
C MET A 139 0.56 0.34 12.49
N ALA A 140 0.57 -0.83 11.83
CA ALA A 140 0.48 -2.12 12.50
C ALA A 140 1.68 -2.34 13.44
N GLY A 141 2.90 -2.04 13.00
CA GLY A 141 4.12 -2.08 13.82
C GLY A 141 4.05 -1.12 15.00
N GLU A 142 3.65 0.13 14.76
CA GLU A 142 3.52 1.17 15.78
C GLU A 142 2.50 0.75 16.87
N LEU A 143 1.30 0.33 16.48
CA LEU A 143 0.26 -0.09 17.43
C LEU A 143 0.64 -1.36 18.18
N ALA A 144 1.29 -2.32 17.51
CA ALA A 144 1.74 -3.57 18.14
C ALA A 144 2.83 -3.34 19.18
N SER A 145 3.68 -2.32 19.01
CA SER A 145 4.78 -2.01 19.92
C SER A 145 4.34 -1.71 21.35
N GLY A 146 3.15 -1.12 21.52
CA GLY A 146 2.54 -0.80 22.80
C GLY A 146 1.84 -1.98 23.48
N LEU A 147 1.79 -3.15 22.84
CA LEU A 147 1.05 -4.32 23.29
C LEU A 147 1.96 -5.54 23.46
N LYS A 148 1.48 -6.52 24.24
CA LYS A 148 2.06 -7.85 24.36
C LYS A 148 1.06 -8.89 23.90
N GLN A 149 1.53 -10.08 23.46
CA GLN A 149 0.66 -11.17 23.05
C GLN A 149 -0.44 -10.70 22.09
N ILE A 150 -0.02 -10.28 20.88
CA ILE A 150 -0.95 -9.79 19.86
C ILE A 150 -1.91 -10.93 19.47
N GLU A 151 -3.21 -10.68 19.67
CA GLU A 151 -4.28 -11.61 19.35
C GLU A 151 -4.65 -11.53 17.85
N TYR A 152 -4.78 -10.30 17.36
CA TYR A 152 -5.05 -10.09 15.93
C TYR A 152 -4.56 -8.72 15.45
N ILE A 153 -4.33 -8.67 14.14
CA ILE A 153 -4.12 -7.46 13.34
C ILE A 153 -5.17 -7.45 12.23
N LYS A 154 -5.95 -6.39 12.13
CA LYS A 154 -6.95 -6.20 11.08
C LYS A 154 -6.67 -4.93 10.30
N ILE A 155 -6.59 -5.05 8.96
CA ILE A 155 -6.46 -3.91 8.06
C ILE A 155 -7.75 -3.79 7.26
N ARG A 156 -8.32 -2.59 7.22
CA ARG A 156 -9.55 -2.28 6.48
C ARG A 156 -9.31 -1.07 5.60
N ILE A 157 -9.64 -1.20 4.32
CA ILE A 157 -9.50 -0.13 3.34
C ILE A 157 -10.88 0.31 2.87
N LEU A 158 -11.04 1.62 2.71
CA LEU A 158 -12.17 2.25 2.05
C LEU A 158 -11.73 2.80 0.69
N GLU A 159 -12.39 2.33 -0.37
CA GLU A 159 -12.30 2.89 -1.72
C GLU A 159 -13.69 3.31 -2.18
N ASP A 160 -13.99 4.60 -2.06
CA ASP A 160 -15.29 5.15 -2.44
C ASP A 160 -15.14 6.20 -3.52
N VAL A 161 -15.88 6.05 -4.60
CA VAL A 161 -15.86 6.95 -5.76
C VAL A 161 -17.26 7.44 -6.08
N ARG A 162 -17.41 8.74 -6.26
CA ARG A 162 -18.62 9.40 -6.74
C ARG A 162 -18.36 10.00 -8.11
N ALA A 163 -18.61 9.20 -9.14
CA ALA A 163 -18.40 9.58 -10.53
C ALA A 163 -19.54 9.09 -11.41
N ASP A 164 -19.74 9.77 -12.56
CA ASP A 164 -20.73 9.38 -13.58
C ASP A 164 -20.16 8.40 -14.60
N VAL A 165 -18.87 8.08 -14.49
CA VAL A 165 -18.13 7.20 -15.40
C VAL A 165 -17.29 6.22 -14.60
N PRO A 166 -17.06 5.00 -15.10
CA PRO A 166 -16.10 4.09 -14.50
C PRO A 166 -14.70 4.73 -14.52
N LEU A 167 -13.99 4.63 -13.41
CA LEU A 167 -12.62 5.14 -13.27
C LEU A 167 -11.65 3.99 -13.05
N THR A 168 -10.42 4.21 -13.47
CA THR A 168 -9.29 3.35 -13.16
C THR A 168 -8.27 4.20 -12.42
N ALA A 169 -7.93 3.84 -11.19
CA ALA A 169 -7.03 4.64 -10.37
C ALA A 169 -5.56 4.26 -10.56
N TRP A 170 -5.29 2.99 -10.91
CA TRP A 170 -3.94 2.45 -11.22
C TRP A 170 -4.01 1.43 -12.36
N SER A 171 -2.99 0.57 -12.55
CA SER A 171 -3.02 -0.47 -13.58
C SER A 171 -4.26 -1.34 -13.44
N LYS A 172 -5.09 -1.38 -14.48
CA LYS A 172 -6.31 -2.19 -14.51
C LYS A 172 -6.02 -3.69 -14.43
N GLU A 173 -4.90 -4.12 -14.98
CA GLU A 173 -4.46 -5.51 -14.92
C GLU A 173 -4.17 -5.90 -13.48
N VAL A 174 -3.43 -5.07 -12.73
CA VAL A 174 -3.13 -5.30 -11.31
C VAL A 174 -4.41 -5.23 -10.47
N ALA A 175 -5.27 -4.23 -10.68
CA ALA A 175 -6.53 -4.08 -9.94
C ALA A 175 -7.43 -5.32 -10.12
N PHE A 176 -7.59 -5.81 -11.35
CA PHE A 176 -8.38 -7.02 -11.59
C PHE A 176 -7.71 -8.30 -11.06
N ASP A 177 -6.38 -8.36 -11.02
CA ASP A 177 -5.68 -9.49 -10.42
C ASP A 177 -5.87 -9.54 -8.90
N GLU A 178 -5.94 -8.41 -8.19
CA GLU A 178 -6.31 -8.34 -6.76
C GLU A 178 -7.70 -8.93 -6.48
N PHE A 179 -8.67 -8.72 -7.39
CA PHE A 179 -10.02 -9.26 -7.28
C PHE A 179 -10.16 -10.73 -7.72
N THR A 180 -9.15 -11.31 -8.36
CA THR A 180 -9.18 -12.69 -8.88
C THR A 180 -8.14 -13.62 -8.27
N THR A 181 -7.13 -13.08 -7.63
CA THR A 181 -6.19 -13.84 -6.79
C THR A 181 -6.86 -14.18 -5.47
N LEU A 182 -6.68 -15.41 -4.98
CA LEU A 182 -7.25 -15.79 -3.69
C LEU A 182 -6.59 -15.00 -2.55
N PRO A 183 -7.38 -14.29 -1.74
CA PRO A 183 -6.86 -13.64 -0.55
C PRO A 183 -6.38 -14.66 0.46
N TYR A 184 -5.46 -14.26 1.32
CA TYR A 184 -4.99 -15.10 2.40
C TYR A 184 -5.06 -14.36 3.74
N VAL A 185 -5.12 -15.14 4.80
CA VAL A 185 -5.07 -14.69 6.18
C VAL A 185 -3.93 -15.42 6.91
N TRP A 186 -3.37 -14.81 7.91
CA TRP A 186 -2.49 -15.47 8.86
C TRP A 186 -3.33 -16.09 9.99
N ASP A 187 -3.25 -17.41 10.21
CA ASP A 187 -4.05 -18.13 11.21
C ASP A 187 -3.31 -18.38 12.54
N GLY A 188 -2.10 -17.81 12.67
CA GLY A 188 -1.23 -17.97 13.83
C GLY A 188 -0.09 -18.97 13.61
N GLU A 189 -0.20 -19.84 12.62
CA GLU A 189 0.79 -20.86 12.26
C GLU A 189 1.24 -20.76 10.82
N LYS A 190 0.31 -20.48 9.90
CA LYS A 190 0.53 -20.42 8.46
C LYS A 190 -0.44 -19.48 7.78
N PHE A 191 -0.17 -19.18 6.52
CA PHE A 191 -1.14 -18.51 5.65
C PHE A 191 -2.20 -19.51 5.18
N ALA A 192 -3.46 -19.10 5.28
CA ALA A 192 -4.61 -19.85 4.80
C ALA A 192 -5.36 -19.01 3.75
N THR A 193 -5.65 -19.61 2.59
CA THR A 193 -6.42 -18.94 1.53
C THR A 193 -7.90 -18.83 1.88
N LYS A 194 -8.53 -17.77 1.40
CA LYS A 194 -9.97 -17.51 1.48
C LYS A 194 -10.53 -17.29 0.08
N ASP A 195 -11.84 -17.32 -0.06
CA ASP A 195 -12.49 -16.95 -1.32
C ASP A 195 -12.61 -15.42 -1.45
N ASN A 196 -12.52 -14.95 -2.70
CA ASN A 196 -12.68 -13.52 -2.98
C ASN A 196 -14.10 -13.05 -2.65
N PHE A 197 -14.21 -11.88 -2.03
CA PHE A 197 -15.45 -11.24 -1.60
C PHE A 197 -16.26 -12.05 -0.57
N ASP A 198 -15.65 -13.05 0.08
CA ASP A 198 -16.23 -13.79 1.19
C ASP A 198 -15.98 -13.08 2.53
N ASP A 199 -16.53 -13.68 3.63
CA ASP A 199 -16.32 -13.21 5.01
C ASP A 199 -16.61 -11.70 5.18
N GLU A 200 -17.83 -11.29 4.75
CA GLU A 200 -18.28 -9.90 4.86
C GLU A 200 -18.27 -9.40 6.30
N GLU A 201 -17.88 -8.15 6.49
CA GLU A 201 -17.84 -7.48 7.79
C GLU A 201 -18.37 -6.06 7.63
N VAL A 202 -19.30 -5.65 8.50
CA VAL A 202 -19.69 -4.25 8.58
C VAL A 202 -18.68 -3.51 9.44
N PHE A 203 -18.05 -2.50 8.86
CA PHE A 203 -17.00 -1.71 9.50
C PHE A 203 -17.34 -0.22 9.50
N ASP A 204 -17.05 0.45 10.63
CA ASP A 204 -17.23 1.88 10.77
C ASP A 204 -15.93 2.62 10.48
N PHE A 205 -15.83 3.23 9.30
CA PHE A 205 -14.89 4.30 9.04
C PHE A 205 -15.42 5.62 9.64
N PRO A 206 -14.60 6.66 9.75
CA PRO A 206 -15.10 7.99 10.12
C PRO A 206 -16.23 8.45 9.19
N ALA A 207 -17.17 9.22 9.73
CA ALA A 207 -18.28 9.75 8.92
C ALA A 207 -17.77 10.43 7.64
N PRO A 208 -18.43 10.28 6.50
CA PRO A 208 -19.77 9.70 6.33
C PRO A 208 -19.81 8.18 6.07
N PHE A 209 -18.71 7.45 6.17
CA PHE A 209 -18.58 6.04 5.78
C PHE A 209 -18.79 5.07 6.95
N ILE A 210 -19.80 5.33 7.76
CA ILE A 210 -20.28 4.39 8.78
C ILE A 210 -21.04 3.24 8.14
N ASN A 211 -21.02 2.03 8.75
CA ASN A 211 -21.68 0.82 8.25
C ASN A 211 -21.20 0.41 6.83
N THR A 212 -19.91 0.60 6.51
CA THR A 212 -19.35 0.15 5.25
C THR A 212 -19.16 -1.37 5.27
N THR A 213 -19.72 -2.08 4.30
CA THR A 213 -19.45 -3.51 4.15
C THR A 213 -18.08 -3.71 3.52
N CYS A 214 -17.23 -4.49 4.19
CA CYS A 214 -15.89 -4.84 3.75
C CYS A 214 -15.80 -6.35 3.45
N TYR A 215 -15.07 -6.71 2.40
CA TYR A 215 -14.92 -8.07 1.89
C TYR A 215 -13.45 -8.46 1.79
N MET A 216 -13.20 -9.78 1.85
CA MET A 216 -11.89 -10.33 1.55
C MET A 216 -11.51 -10.06 0.09
N ILE A 217 -10.38 -9.43 -0.12
CA ILE A 217 -9.68 -9.31 -1.41
C ILE A 217 -8.19 -9.60 -1.21
N ALA A 218 -7.52 -10.02 -2.27
CA ALA A 218 -6.07 -10.25 -2.18
C ALA A 218 -5.34 -8.93 -1.97
N GLN A 219 -4.46 -8.90 -0.96
CA GLN A 219 -3.62 -7.73 -0.68
C GLN A 219 -2.33 -8.15 0.04
N GLU A 220 -1.26 -7.42 -0.19
CA GLU A 220 0.09 -7.77 0.25
C GLU A 220 0.41 -7.34 1.69
N ASP A 221 -0.44 -6.50 2.29
CA ASP A 221 -0.26 -5.99 3.66
C ASP A 221 -0.01 -7.11 4.68
N ILE A 222 -0.71 -8.24 4.53
CA ILE A 222 -0.64 -9.35 5.48
C ILE A 222 0.65 -10.18 5.33
N GLY A 223 1.24 -10.18 4.13
CA GLY A 223 2.31 -11.11 3.76
C GLY A 223 3.57 -11.02 4.61
N THR A 224 3.90 -9.85 5.14
CA THR A 224 5.10 -9.65 5.95
C THR A 224 4.82 -9.51 7.45
N LEU A 225 3.58 -9.20 7.85
CA LEU A 225 3.23 -8.91 9.25
C LEU A 225 3.66 -10.03 10.21
N SER A 226 3.31 -11.28 9.91
CA SER A 226 3.60 -12.43 10.78
C SER A 226 5.09 -12.72 10.98
N ARG A 227 5.93 -12.25 10.06
CA ARG A 227 7.40 -12.38 10.17
C ARG A 227 7.99 -11.42 11.20
N PHE A 228 7.43 -10.23 11.33
CA PHE A 228 7.97 -9.17 12.17
C PHE A 228 7.13 -8.90 13.43
N ILE A 229 5.85 -9.25 13.40
CA ILE A 229 4.92 -9.10 14.52
C ILE A 229 4.33 -10.47 14.87
N LYS A 230 4.70 -11.01 16.02
CA LYS A 230 4.13 -12.28 16.49
C LYS A 230 2.66 -12.10 16.84
N THR A 231 1.78 -12.50 15.95
CA THR A 231 0.32 -12.41 16.11
C THR A 231 -0.34 -13.77 15.92
N LYS A 232 -1.53 -13.96 16.53
CA LYS A 232 -2.33 -15.18 16.35
C LYS A 232 -3.22 -15.12 15.11
N TYR A 233 -3.53 -13.92 14.61
CA TYR A 233 -4.37 -13.76 13.44
C TYR A 233 -4.05 -12.44 12.74
N ALA A 234 -4.08 -12.43 11.41
CA ALA A 234 -4.07 -11.20 10.63
C ALA A 234 -4.91 -11.35 9.36
N ASP A 235 -5.69 -10.33 9.03
CA ASP A 235 -6.51 -10.27 7.83
C ASP A 235 -6.57 -8.87 7.21
N PHE A 236 -6.97 -8.86 5.94
CA PHE A 236 -7.22 -7.65 5.17
C PHE A 236 -8.60 -7.72 4.51
N LYS A 237 -9.36 -6.63 4.58
CA LYS A 237 -10.62 -6.47 3.85
C LYS A 237 -10.74 -5.06 3.29
N ALA A 238 -11.46 -4.92 2.20
CA ALA A 238 -11.76 -3.63 1.61
C ALA A 238 -13.27 -3.46 1.38
N GLY A 239 -13.73 -2.21 1.42
CA GLY A 239 -15.12 -1.83 1.20
C GLY A 239 -15.23 -0.46 0.51
N GLY A 240 -16.44 -0.05 0.23
CA GLY A 240 -16.76 1.16 -0.51
C GLY A 240 -17.29 0.86 -1.92
N SER A 241 -17.66 1.90 -2.64
CA SER A 241 -18.36 1.77 -3.92
C SER A 241 -17.57 1.04 -5.00
N GLU A 242 -16.23 1.22 -5.03
CA GLU A 242 -15.36 0.53 -5.99
C GLU A 242 -15.31 -0.98 -5.72
N ILE A 243 -15.25 -1.37 -4.47
CA ILE A 243 -15.23 -2.78 -4.06
C ILE A 243 -16.57 -3.46 -4.32
N GLU A 244 -17.69 -2.79 -4.05
CA GLU A 244 -19.03 -3.29 -4.37
C GLU A 244 -19.23 -3.47 -5.88
N PHE A 245 -18.70 -2.55 -6.67
CA PHE A 245 -18.74 -2.65 -8.12
C PHE A 245 -17.87 -3.82 -8.63
N ALA A 246 -16.66 -3.96 -8.13
CA ALA A 246 -15.78 -5.07 -8.46
C ALA A 246 -16.42 -6.42 -8.08
N ARG A 247 -17.04 -6.52 -6.89
CA ARG A 247 -17.79 -7.68 -6.43
C ARG A 247 -18.94 -8.04 -7.39
N THR A 248 -19.67 -7.05 -7.87
CA THR A 248 -20.73 -7.27 -8.84
C THR A 248 -20.22 -7.88 -10.14
N LEU A 249 -19.12 -7.36 -10.69
CA LEU A 249 -18.48 -7.91 -11.89
C LEU A 249 -17.94 -9.32 -11.66
N PHE A 250 -17.39 -9.58 -10.48
CA PHE A 250 -16.90 -10.91 -10.09
C PHE A 250 -18.06 -11.92 -10.02
N GLN A 251 -19.17 -11.58 -9.36
CA GLN A 251 -20.35 -12.42 -9.24
C GLN A 251 -21.04 -12.70 -10.60
N LEU A 252 -21.02 -11.74 -11.51
CA LEU A 252 -21.48 -11.93 -12.90
C LEU A 252 -20.53 -12.84 -13.71
N GLY A 253 -19.38 -13.21 -13.17
CA GLY A 253 -18.39 -14.05 -13.83
C GLY A 253 -17.58 -13.33 -14.90
N LEU A 254 -17.63 -11.99 -14.96
CA LEU A 254 -16.89 -11.18 -15.93
C LEU A 254 -15.38 -11.19 -15.67
N MET A 255 -14.95 -11.54 -14.46
CA MET A 255 -13.54 -11.66 -14.09
C MET A 255 -12.99 -13.08 -14.25
N LYS A 256 -13.75 -14.04 -14.81
CA LYS A 256 -13.27 -15.40 -15.06
C LYS A 256 -12.23 -15.43 -16.16
N LYS A 257 -11.03 -15.96 -15.85
CA LYS A 257 -9.91 -16.11 -16.81
C LYS A 257 -10.18 -17.24 -17.82
N ARG A 258 -10.93 -18.29 -17.41
CA ARG A 258 -11.28 -19.42 -18.28
C ARG A 258 -12.23 -18.97 -19.40
N PRO A 259 -11.90 -19.24 -20.70
CA PRO A 259 -12.77 -18.90 -21.80
C PRO A 259 -14.13 -19.62 -21.74
N ILE A 260 -15.18 -18.94 -22.13
CA ILE A 260 -16.55 -19.45 -22.30
C ILE A 260 -16.97 -19.36 -23.77
N LYS A 261 -17.86 -20.24 -24.21
CA LYS A 261 -18.40 -20.18 -25.57
C LYS A 261 -19.47 -19.09 -25.66
N VAL A 262 -19.25 -18.12 -26.53
CA VAL A 262 -20.20 -17.06 -26.86
C VAL A 262 -20.50 -17.15 -28.36
N ALA A 263 -21.71 -17.57 -28.73
CA ALA A 263 -22.03 -18.01 -30.09
C ALA A 263 -21.03 -19.07 -30.57
N GLU A 264 -20.30 -18.81 -31.64
CA GLU A 264 -19.31 -19.75 -32.20
C GLU A 264 -17.86 -19.48 -31.78
N GLN A 265 -17.63 -18.52 -30.87
CA GLN A 265 -16.29 -18.12 -30.46
C GLN A 265 -16.02 -18.46 -28.97
N MET A 266 -14.77 -18.75 -28.66
CA MET A 266 -14.30 -18.85 -27.28
C MET A 266 -13.78 -17.48 -26.82
N VAL A 267 -14.39 -16.93 -25.79
CA VAL A 267 -14.04 -15.61 -25.26
C VAL A 267 -13.67 -15.73 -23.78
N SER A 268 -12.54 -15.17 -23.38
CA SER A 268 -12.22 -14.98 -21.96
C SER A 268 -12.95 -13.74 -21.45
N PRO A 269 -13.88 -13.89 -20.48
CA PRO A 269 -14.58 -12.72 -19.90
C PRO A 269 -13.59 -11.72 -19.31
N TYR A 270 -12.57 -12.18 -18.58
CA TYR A 270 -11.50 -11.34 -18.02
C TYR A 270 -10.78 -10.52 -19.10
N GLN A 271 -10.30 -11.17 -20.17
CA GLN A 271 -9.60 -10.45 -21.25
C GLN A 271 -10.50 -9.45 -21.95
N PHE A 272 -11.78 -9.80 -22.15
CA PHE A 272 -12.75 -8.86 -22.69
C PHE A 272 -12.95 -7.66 -21.76
N LEU A 273 -13.16 -7.91 -20.45
CA LEU A 273 -13.35 -6.86 -19.45
C LEU A 273 -12.16 -5.90 -19.40
N VAL A 274 -10.94 -6.43 -19.29
CA VAL A 274 -9.70 -5.62 -19.30
C VAL A 274 -9.59 -4.77 -20.58
N LYS A 275 -10.01 -5.32 -21.73
CA LYS A 275 -9.92 -4.61 -23.01
C LYS A 275 -10.90 -3.45 -23.14
N VAL A 276 -12.13 -3.62 -22.60
CA VAL A 276 -13.17 -2.57 -22.70
C VAL A 276 -13.10 -1.57 -21.53
N TRP A 277 -12.39 -1.93 -20.47
CA TRP A 277 -12.24 -1.08 -19.28
C TRP A 277 -11.44 0.19 -19.62
N PRO A 278 -11.83 1.37 -19.08
CA PRO A 278 -11.12 2.60 -19.35
C PRO A 278 -9.66 2.56 -18.86
N GLU A 279 -8.79 3.25 -19.58
CA GLU A 279 -7.42 3.47 -19.14
C GLU A 279 -7.38 4.44 -17.95
N VAL A 280 -6.33 4.37 -17.14
CA VAL A 280 -6.09 5.35 -16.07
C VAL A 280 -6.12 6.77 -16.67
N PRO A 281 -6.98 7.67 -16.21
CA PRO A 281 -7.02 9.03 -16.75
C PRO A 281 -5.71 9.77 -16.43
N GLY A 282 -5.17 10.46 -17.42
CA GLY A 282 -3.99 11.31 -17.25
C GLY A 282 -4.34 12.61 -16.53
N ILE A 283 -3.32 13.46 -16.30
CA ILE A 283 -3.46 14.73 -15.59
C ILE A 283 -4.58 15.60 -16.20
N GLU A 284 -4.55 15.84 -17.50
CA GLU A 284 -5.53 16.70 -18.15
C GLU A 284 -6.93 16.06 -18.22
N GLU A 285 -6.99 14.72 -18.33
CA GLU A 285 -8.26 13.99 -18.31
C GLU A 285 -8.89 14.04 -16.91
N THR A 286 -8.11 13.81 -15.85
CA THR A 286 -8.58 13.90 -14.46
C THR A 286 -9.07 15.30 -14.13
N LYS A 287 -8.34 16.34 -14.52
CA LYS A 287 -8.78 17.73 -14.36
C LYS A 287 -10.14 17.98 -15.02
N LYS A 288 -10.31 17.55 -16.28
CA LYS A 288 -11.58 17.69 -17.01
C LYS A 288 -12.73 16.93 -16.34
N LEU A 289 -12.48 15.73 -15.79
CA LEU A 289 -13.49 14.97 -15.07
C LEU A 289 -13.96 15.70 -13.82
N VAL A 290 -13.03 16.31 -13.06
CA VAL A 290 -13.36 17.11 -11.87
C VAL A 290 -14.07 18.41 -12.25
N GLU A 291 -13.56 19.16 -13.23
CA GLU A 291 -14.14 20.43 -13.68
C GLU A 291 -15.56 20.27 -14.27
N SER A 292 -15.83 19.14 -14.93
CA SER A 292 -17.14 18.82 -15.52
C SER A 292 -18.10 18.13 -14.54
N ASP A 293 -17.76 18.02 -13.26
CA ASP A 293 -18.51 17.32 -12.20
C ASP A 293 -18.78 15.83 -12.49
N LYS A 294 -18.07 15.25 -13.46
CA LYS A 294 -18.15 13.81 -13.75
C LYS A 294 -17.40 12.97 -12.72
N LEU A 295 -16.37 13.52 -12.09
CA LEU A 295 -15.72 12.99 -10.90
C LEU A 295 -15.95 13.99 -9.76
N ARG A 296 -16.98 13.73 -8.97
CA ARG A 296 -17.39 14.63 -7.86
C ARG A 296 -16.51 14.48 -6.65
N ASN A 297 -16.20 13.27 -6.24
CA ASN A 297 -15.26 13.00 -5.16
C ASN A 297 -14.79 11.55 -5.18
N ALA A 298 -13.67 11.28 -4.52
CA ALA A 298 -13.19 9.93 -4.26
C ALA A 298 -12.34 9.90 -2.99
N HIS A 299 -12.36 8.78 -2.28
CA HIS A 299 -11.68 8.57 -1.01
C HIS A 299 -10.88 7.28 -1.03
N PHE A 300 -9.65 7.36 -0.50
CA PHE A 300 -8.85 6.23 -0.12
C PHE A 300 -8.48 6.39 1.35
N TRP A 301 -9.11 5.62 2.23
CA TRP A 301 -8.85 5.64 3.67
C TRP A 301 -8.48 4.25 4.15
N ALA A 302 -7.71 4.20 5.23
CA ALA A 302 -7.33 2.94 5.85
C ALA A 302 -7.65 2.96 7.34
N SER A 303 -7.89 1.78 7.88
CA SER A 303 -7.92 1.51 9.32
C SER A 303 -7.02 0.33 9.62
N VAL A 304 -6.23 0.47 10.66
CA VAL A 304 -5.42 -0.63 11.23
C VAL A 304 -5.84 -0.83 12.66
N GLU A 305 -6.25 -2.04 13.00
CA GLU A 305 -6.65 -2.43 14.35
C GLU A 305 -5.75 -3.54 14.86
N VAL A 306 -5.18 -3.34 16.05
CA VAL A 306 -4.32 -4.32 16.72
C VAL A 306 -4.88 -4.59 18.11
N SER A 307 -5.17 -5.86 18.40
CA SER A 307 -5.61 -6.31 19.72
C SER A 307 -4.55 -7.18 20.37
N GLY A 308 -4.30 -6.92 21.64
CA GLY A 308 -3.32 -7.67 22.43
C GLY A 308 -3.56 -7.47 23.91
N THR A 309 -2.52 -7.74 24.70
CA THR A 309 -2.57 -7.53 26.15
C THR A 309 -1.62 -6.40 26.58
N GLU A 310 -2.06 -5.59 27.49
CA GLU A 310 -1.25 -4.57 28.14
C GLU A 310 -0.81 -5.07 29.54
N ALA A 311 0.45 -4.84 29.90
CA ALA A 311 0.92 -5.15 31.24
C ALA A 311 0.46 -4.06 32.22
N VAL A 312 -0.51 -4.37 33.07
CA VAL A 312 -0.94 -3.46 34.16
C VAL A 312 -0.12 -3.72 35.38
N ARG A 313 0.67 -2.74 35.83
CA ARG A 313 1.37 -2.78 37.13
C ARG A 313 0.37 -2.33 38.19
N MET A 314 0.00 -3.21 39.13
CA MET A 314 -0.75 -2.79 40.33
C MET A 314 0.20 -2.09 41.32
N GLU A 315 0.03 -0.79 41.53
CA GLU A 315 0.89 0.03 42.37
C GLU A 315 0.68 -0.19 43.88
N ASN A 316 -0.25 -1.07 44.33
CA ASN A 316 -0.66 -1.18 45.72
C ASN A 316 -0.44 -2.55 46.36
N LEU A 317 0.43 -3.42 45.82
CA LEU A 317 0.74 -4.71 46.47
C LEU A 317 2.18 -4.73 46.97
N THR A 318 2.33 -5.16 48.26
CA THR A 318 3.62 -5.39 48.90
C THR A 318 4.45 -6.38 48.06
N SER A 319 5.76 -6.22 48.07
CA SER A 319 6.76 -6.80 47.13
C SER A 319 6.80 -8.34 47.00
N LYS A 320 5.86 -9.08 47.54
CA LYS A 320 5.73 -10.54 47.40
C LYS A 320 4.52 -11.02 46.57
N GLU A 321 3.60 -10.14 46.21
CA GLU A 321 2.35 -10.50 45.52
C GLU A 321 2.10 -9.68 44.25
N ALA A 322 3.13 -9.18 43.57
CA ALA A 322 2.98 -8.45 42.32
C ALA A 322 2.54 -9.40 41.17
N THR A 323 1.27 -9.74 41.17
CA THR A 323 0.64 -10.41 40.01
C THR A 323 0.48 -9.40 38.90
N THR A 324 1.18 -9.61 37.78
CA THR A 324 0.98 -8.82 36.56
C THR A 324 -0.33 -9.26 35.94
N HIS A 325 -1.38 -8.46 36.10
CA HIS A 325 -2.62 -8.69 35.37
C HIS A 325 -2.48 -8.21 33.92
N HIS A 326 -2.74 -9.10 32.99
CA HIS A 326 -2.80 -8.77 31.56
C HIS A 326 -4.21 -8.30 31.22
N LYS A 327 -4.36 -7.03 30.86
CA LYS A 327 -5.64 -6.48 30.42
C LYS A 327 -5.67 -6.49 28.89
N LYS A 328 -6.75 -7.05 28.31
CA LYS A 328 -6.97 -6.96 26.88
C LYS A 328 -7.16 -5.50 26.47
N LYS A 329 -6.45 -5.07 25.42
CA LYS A 329 -6.52 -3.75 24.85
C LYS A 329 -6.57 -3.85 23.32
N THR A 330 -7.38 -3.04 22.71
CA THR A 330 -7.46 -2.93 21.26
C THR A 330 -7.22 -1.49 20.86
N LEU A 331 -6.19 -1.29 20.06
CA LEU A 331 -5.82 0.00 19.49
C LEU A 331 -6.25 0.05 18.05
N ARG A 332 -6.72 1.20 17.59
CA ARG A 332 -7.06 1.45 16.19
C ARG A 332 -6.45 2.75 15.72
N ALA A 333 -5.90 2.72 14.52
CA ALA A 333 -5.51 3.91 13.76
C ALA A 333 -6.43 4.06 12.56
N TYR A 334 -6.92 5.27 12.31
CA TYR A 334 -7.47 5.67 11.03
C TYR A 334 -6.42 6.49 10.29
N ILE A 335 -6.23 6.20 9.01
CA ILE A 335 -5.34 6.88 8.08
C ILE A 335 -6.20 7.47 6.99
N LEU A 336 -6.43 8.78 7.04
CA LEU A 336 -7.34 9.48 6.14
C LEU A 336 -6.52 10.30 5.15
N PHE A 337 -6.35 9.75 3.95
CA PHE A 337 -5.72 10.50 2.85
C PHE A 337 -6.67 11.58 2.35
N PRO A 338 -6.15 12.69 1.80
CA PRO A 338 -6.97 13.73 1.18
C PRO A 338 -7.90 13.13 0.13
N ASN A 339 -9.15 13.58 0.09
CA ASN A 339 -10.09 13.17 -0.94
C ASN A 339 -9.78 13.84 -2.29
N GLN A 340 -10.43 13.37 -3.38
CA GLN A 340 -10.14 13.86 -4.73
C GLN A 340 -10.28 15.38 -4.87
N SER A 341 -11.24 16.00 -4.20
CA SER A 341 -11.44 17.44 -4.24
C SER A 341 -10.30 18.21 -3.56
N GLU A 342 -9.76 17.66 -2.47
CA GLU A 342 -8.59 18.22 -1.78
C GLU A 342 -7.31 18.00 -2.60
N ILE A 343 -7.13 16.81 -3.15
CA ILE A 343 -5.99 16.47 -4.02
C ILE A 343 -5.95 17.40 -5.22
N ASN A 344 -7.10 17.68 -5.84
CA ASN A 344 -7.14 18.55 -7.02
C ASN A 344 -6.66 20.00 -6.74
N LYS A 345 -6.68 20.45 -5.47
CA LYS A 345 -6.11 21.74 -5.04
C LYS A 345 -4.61 21.66 -4.81
N ILE A 346 -4.10 20.51 -4.35
CA ILE A 346 -2.69 20.31 -3.97
C ILE A 346 -1.87 19.84 -5.17
N TYR A 347 -2.41 18.86 -5.89
CA TYR A 347 -1.80 18.21 -7.03
C TYR A 347 -2.85 18.00 -8.14
N PRO A 348 -3.23 19.03 -8.90
CA PRO A 348 -4.24 18.93 -9.94
C PRO A 348 -3.88 17.85 -10.96
N GLY A 349 -4.81 16.90 -11.14
CA GLY A 349 -4.65 15.80 -12.10
C GLY A 349 -4.14 14.48 -11.52
N ALA A 350 -3.69 14.42 -10.28
CA ALA A 350 -3.50 13.15 -9.59
C ALA A 350 -4.86 12.58 -9.16
N ASN A 351 -5.00 11.26 -9.15
CA ASN A 351 -6.16 10.62 -8.58
C ASN A 351 -5.92 10.21 -7.11
N TYR A 352 -7.00 9.90 -6.40
CA TYR A 352 -7.03 9.63 -4.97
C TYR A 352 -6.13 8.47 -4.52
N VAL A 353 -5.94 7.43 -5.34
CA VAL A 353 -5.04 6.31 -5.05
C VAL A 353 -3.59 6.65 -5.38
N SER A 354 -3.34 7.15 -6.60
CA SER A 354 -1.98 7.47 -7.04
C SER A 354 -1.34 8.55 -6.17
N TYR A 355 -2.13 9.50 -5.66
CA TYR A 355 -1.65 10.51 -4.72
C TYR A 355 -1.29 9.89 -3.37
N ALA A 356 -2.18 9.07 -2.79
CA ALA A 356 -1.92 8.40 -1.51
C ALA A 356 -0.66 7.52 -1.58
N ALA A 357 -0.57 6.66 -2.60
CA ALA A 357 0.55 5.76 -2.79
C ALA A 357 1.86 6.51 -3.09
N GLY A 358 1.83 7.45 -4.02
CA GLY A 358 3.03 8.18 -4.45
C GLY A 358 3.58 9.13 -3.38
N LEU A 359 2.71 9.82 -2.64
CA LEU A 359 3.13 10.66 -1.50
C LEU A 359 3.77 9.81 -0.40
N SER A 360 3.17 8.67 -0.07
CA SER A 360 3.70 7.77 0.97
C SER A 360 5.07 7.22 0.57
N ALA A 361 5.22 6.73 -0.66
CA ALA A 361 6.49 6.23 -1.17
C ALA A 361 7.58 7.31 -1.19
N ALA A 362 7.24 8.54 -1.56
CA ALA A 362 8.17 9.67 -1.53
C ALA A 362 8.66 9.99 -0.11
N ILE A 363 7.77 9.95 0.89
CA ILE A 363 8.11 10.17 2.30
C ILE A 363 8.99 9.04 2.84
N PHE A 364 8.68 7.78 2.52
CA PHE A 364 9.54 6.66 2.88
C PHE A 364 10.92 6.80 2.24
N ALA A 365 11.00 7.07 0.94
CA ALA A 365 12.27 7.22 0.22
C ALA A 365 13.14 8.34 0.79
N GLU A 366 12.55 9.51 1.06
CA GLU A 366 13.28 10.65 1.64
C GLU A 366 13.78 10.34 3.06
N THR A 367 13.15 9.40 3.76
CA THR A 367 13.55 9.01 5.13
C THR A 367 14.67 7.95 5.12
N ILE A 368 14.80 7.13 4.09
CA ILE A 368 15.75 5.99 4.02
C ILE A 368 17.19 6.36 4.45
N PRO A 369 17.80 7.47 4.02
CA PRO A 369 19.18 7.79 4.40
C PRO A 369 19.40 7.99 5.90
N SER A 370 18.35 8.41 6.63
CA SER A 370 18.39 8.65 8.07
C SER A 370 18.14 7.39 8.91
N LEU A 371 17.69 6.29 8.30
CA LEU A 371 17.39 5.05 9.01
C LEU A 371 18.66 4.41 9.57
N ALA A 372 18.65 4.13 10.88
CA ALA A 372 19.77 3.50 11.54
C ALA A 372 19.88 2.01 11.19
N LYS A 373 18.73 1.32 11.16
CA LYS A 373 18.65 -0.10 10.77
C LYS A 373 18.98 -0.26 9.29
N LYS A 374 19.91 -1.17 8.98
CA LYS A 374 20.31 -1.53 7.62
C LYS A 374 19.82 -2.94 7.29
N GLY A 375 19.76 -3.25 5.99
CA GLY A 375 19.28 -4.54 5.50
C GLY A 375 17.94 -4.43 4.77
N VAL A 376 17.24 -5.55 4.64
CA VAL A 376 15.97 -5.69 3.91
C VAL A 376 14.83 -5.86 4.90
N TYR A 377 13.87 -4.96 4.89
CA TYR A 377 12.71 -5.04 5.77
C TYR A 377 11.53 -4.20 5.28
N PRO A 378 10.29 -4.55 5.68
CA PRO A 378 9.08 -3.75 5.42
C PRO A 378 8.86 -2.70 6.52
N PRO A 379 7.91 -1.76 6.35
CA PRO A 379 7.64 -0.68 7.30
C PRO A 379 7.27 -1.11 8.72
N GLU A 380 6.59 -2.24 8.92
CA GLU A 380 6.25 -2.75 10.26
C GLU A 380 7.46 -3.23 11.07
N ALA A 381 8.61 -3.38 10.43
CA ALA A 381 9.87 -3.77 11.06
C ALA A 381 10.79 -2.59 11.35
N MET A 382 10.33 -1.36 11.15
CA MET A 382 11.10 -0.14 11.43
C MET A 382 11.25 0.10 12.93
N GLU A 383 12.24 0.89 13.33
CA GLU A 383 12.38 1.34 14.70
C GLU A 383 11.33 2.42 15.02
N LEU A 384 10.80 2.44 16.25
CA LEU A 384 9.73 3.36 16.65
C LEU A 384 10.04 4.84 16.39
N LYS A 385 11.28 5.26 16.63
CA LYS A 385 11.70 6.65 16.32
C LYS A 385 11.56 7.00 14.84
N ASP A 386 11.78 6.02 13.95
CA ASP A 386 11.68 6.20 12.51
C ASP A 386 10.20 6.18 12.10
N CYS A 387 9.37 5.34 12.75
CA CYS A 387 7.91 5.35 12.61
C CYS A 387 7.34 6.74 12.96
N ASP A 388 7.69 7.28 14.13
CA ASP A 388 7.27 8.61 14.58
C ASP A 388 7.66 9.71 13.58
N ALA A 389 8.89 9.64 13.05
CA ALA A 389 9.38 10.60 12.06
C ALA A 389 8.55 10.56 10.76
N ILE A 390 8.25 9.36 10.26
CA ILE A 390 7.43 9.16 9.06
C ILE A 390 6.00 9.61 9.31
N ILE A 391 5.37 9.23 10.43
CA ILE A 391 4.03 9.66 10.82
C ILE A 391 3.97 11.19 10.89
N GLY A 392 4.99 11.81 11.47
CA GLY A 392 5.12 13.26 11.52
C GLY A 392 5.17 13.92 10.14
N LYS A 393 5.91 13.33 9.18
CA LYS A 393 5.97 13.79 7.79
C LYS A 393 4.65 13.57 7.06
N LEU A 394 4.00 12.42 7.24
CA LEU A 394 2.68 12.14 6.67
C LEU A 394 1.65 13.19 7.11
N ARG A 395 1.59 13.49 8.42
CA ARG A 395 0.71 14.52 8.97
C ARG A 395 1.00 15.93 8.42
N LYS A 396 2.27 16.30 8.29
CA LYS A 396 2.68 17.59 7.69
C LYS A 396 2.26 17.72 6.22
N ASN A 397 2.11 16.60 5.52
CA ASN A 397 1.65 16.53 4.13
C ASN A 397 0.14 16.29 4.00
N GLY A 398 -0.64 16.57 5.06
CA GLY A 398 -2.10 16.59 5.02
C GLY A 398 -2.79 15.24 5.27
N ILE A 399 -2.04 14.18 5.58
CA ILE A 399 -2.65 12.89 5.95
C ILE A 399 -3.07 12.97 7.42
N LYS A 400 -4.37 12.75 7.68
CA LYS A 400 -4.87 12.71 9.06
C LYS A 400 -4.70 11.30 9.60
N ILE A 401 -3.96 11.17 10.69
CA ILE A 401 -3.76 9.90 11.39
C ILE A 401 -4.29 10.05 12.81
N GLU A 402 -5.37 9.32 13.09
CA GLU A 402 -6.07 9.32 14.38
C GLU A 402 -5.86 7.97 15.05
N ILE A 403 -5.33 7.96 16.27
CA ILE A 403 -5.05 6.74 17.03
C ILE A 403 -5.86 6.78 18.32
N GLY A 404 -6.54 5.68 18.64
CA GLY A 404 -7.34 5.58 19.86
C GLY A 404 -7.60 4.14 20.30
N ASP A 405 -8.09 4.02 21.54
CA ASP A 405 -8.58 2.75 22.07
C ASP A 405 -9.97 2.44 21.49
N VAL A 406 -10.13 1.23 20.98
CA VAL A 406 -11.46 0.73 20.61
C VAL A 406 -12.18 0.33 21.89
N LYS A 407 -13.15 1.15 22.34
CA LYS A 407 -14.04 0.75 23.43
C LYS A 407 -14.83 -0.46 22.97
N MET A 408 -14.77 -1.59 23.69
CA MET A 408 -15.64 -2.72 23.43
C MET A 408 -17.09 -2.23 23.45
N GLN A 409 -17.74 -2.11 22.31
CA GLN A 409 -19.18 -2.12 22.23
C GLN A 409 -19.57 -3.55 22.63
N PHE A 410 -20.32 -3.69 23.73
CA PHE A 410 -20.95 -4.95 24.10
C PHE A 410 -21.86 -5.33 22.93
N LEU A 411 -21.43 -6.32 22.14
CA LEU A 411 -22.33 -6.99 21.21
C LEU A 411 -23.49 -7.57 22.04
N PRO A 412 -24.75 -7.33 21.68
CA PRO A 412 -25.86 -7.97 22.34
C PRO A 412 -25.67 -9.48 22.26
N GLN A 413 -25.71 -10.15 23.41
CA GLN A 413 -25.63 -11.61 23.44
C GLN A 413 -26.78 -12.18 22.60
N PRO A 414 -26.54 -13.20 21.75
CA PRO A 414 -27.63 -13.86 21.05
C PRO A 414 -28.63 -14.38 22.08
N PRO A 415 -29.94 -14.33 21.78
CA PRO A 415 -30.94 -14.85 22.69
C PRO A 415 -30.62 -16.31 22.99
N ARG A 416 -30.59 -16.65 24.28
CA ARG A 416 -30.45 -18.05 24.72
C ARG A 416 -31.64 -18.82 24.14
N ALA A 417 -31.34 -19.90 23.40
CA ALA A 417 -32.32 -20.83 22.88
C ALA A 417 -33.08 -21.54 24.00
#